data_c2f50647f74ffe18ad4bcabe3d8c88e5
#
_entry.id   c2f50647f74ffe18ad4bcabe3d8c88e5
#
_cell.length_a   1.000
_cell.length_b   1.000
_cell.length_c   1.000
_cell.angle_alpha   90.00
_cell.angle_beta   90.00
_cell.angle_gamma   90.00
#
_symmetry.space_group_name_H-M   'P 1'
#
loop_
_entity.id
_entity.type
_entity.pdbx_description
1 polymer ?
#
loop_
_entity_poly.entity_id
_entity_poly.type
_entity_poly.pdbx_seq_one_letter_code
_entity_poly.pdbx_strand_id
1 'polypeptide(L)'
;MNIVTSNRIFLSQVPDKLASDEPFIFWDTCALLNLVRIPLIERKELTLNMLQSYEFLLNEIEMGHVQSIASEVVLSEFSHHVDNIINQLHNQEQRIKDEVKSQTAYMANAQQANVISQKIEFLDVSNKVIKMVRKIWQKTYILRGQKSFATNADYRTRNYITPSRGKESYKDSYIWVSFISLLNKLQPTEICYFFTANPADFAVDKKTTTLHPDLATEMPA
;
A
#
# COMPACT_ATOMS: atom_id res chain seq x y z
N MET A 1 -15.20 2.02 2.75
CA MET A 1 -14.92 1.12 1.58
C MET A 1 -14.99 -0.32 2.03
N ASN A 2 -15.93 -1.12 1.51
CA ASN A 2 -15.96 -2.56 1.85
C ASN A 2 -14.86 -3.29 1.07
N ILE A 3 -13.87 -3.81 1.80
CA ILE A 3 -12.79 -4.63 1.24
C ILE A 3 -13.20 -6.09 1.43
N VAL A 4 -13.43 -6.78 0.32
CA VAL A 4 -13.72 -8.22 0.33
C VAL A 4 -12.42 -8.95 0.05
N THR A 5 -11.88 -9.63 1.06
CA THR A 5 -10.72 -10.52 0.93
C THR A 5 -11.17 -11.95 1.22
N SER A 6 -11.07 -12.82 0.24
CA SER A 6 -11.42 -14.24 0.40
C SER A 6 -10.21 -15.13 0.73
N ASN A 7 -9.00 -14.64 0.49
CA ASN A 7 -7.77 -15.44 0.49
C ASN A 7 -7.00 -15.31 1.81
N ARG A 8 -7.57 -15.82 2.91
CA ARG A 8 -6.84 -15.88 4.19
C ARG A 8 -6.03 -17.16 4.27
N ILE A 9 -4.74 -17.02 4.59
CA ILE A 9 -3.81 -18.14 4.73
C ILE A 9 -3.12 -18.14 6.09
N PHE A 10 -2.84 -19.32 6.62
CA PHE A 10 -1.95 -19.48 7.76
C PHE A 10 -0.50 -19.61 7.30
N LEU A 11 0.44 -19.24 8.14
CA LEU A 11 1.87 -19.36 7.84
C LEU A 11 2.27 -20.81 7.46
N SER A 12 1.62 -21.80 8.07
CA SER A 12 1.83 -23.24 7.74
C SER A 12 1.35 -23.63 6.34
N GLN A 13 0.48 -22.85 5.73
CA GLN A 13 -0.07 -23.10 4.39
C GLN A 13 0.72 -22.38 3.28
N VAL A 14 1.69 -21.57 3.65
CA VAL A 14 2.50 -20.79 2.69
C VAL A 14 3.18 -21.72 1.67
N PRO A 15 3.90 -22.79 2.06
CA PRO A 15 4.58 -23.65 1.10
C PRO A 15 3.63 -24.30 0.09
N ASP A 16 2.40 -24.63 0.52
CA ASP A 16 1.43 -25.35 -0.33
C ASP A 16 0.64 -24.39 -1.24
N LYS A 17 0.38 -23.18 -0.77
CA LYS A 17 -0.52 -22.23 -1.46
C LYS A 17 0.20 -21.17 -2.28
N LEU A 18 1.44 -20.88 -1.92
CA LEU A 18 2.25 -19.85 -2.53
C LEU A 18 3.50 -20.43 -3.23
N ALA A 19 3.67 -21.76 -3.23
CA ALA A 19 4.76 -22.40 -3.96
C ALA A 19 4.63 -22.08 -5.46
N SER A 20 5.43 -21.17 -5.93
CA SER A 20 5.53 -20.81 -7.34
C SER A 20 6.91 -20.20 -7.59
N ASP A 21 7.38 -20.28 -8.82
CA ASP A 21 8.61 -19.60 -9.26
C ASP A 21 8.41 -18.07 -9.40
N GLU A 22 7.19 -17.60 -9.10
CA GLU A 22 6.82 -16.19 -9.27
C GLU A 22 7.21 -15.36 -8.05
N PRO A 23 7.67 -14.12 -8.24
CA PRO A 23 8.02 -13.23 -7.15
C PRO A 23 6.82 -12.84 -6.29
N PHE A 24 7.09 -12.54 -5.02
CA PHE A 24 6.10 -12.08 -4.06
C PHE A 24 6.27 -10.59 -3.77
N ILE A 25 5.14 -9.91 -3.54
CA ILE A 25 5.12 -8.59 -2.96
C ILE A 25 4.41 -8.62 -1.62
N PHE A 26 5.09 -8.17 -0.57
CA PHE A 26 4.53 -8.01 0.76
C PHE A 26 4.25 -6.54 1.02
N TRP A 27 2.99 -6.21 1.24
CA TRP A 27 2.53 -4.84 1.40
C TRP A 27 2.69 -4.33 2.82
N ASP A 28 3.21 -3.11 2.92
CA ASP A 28 3.03 -2.26 4.09
C ASP A 28 1.78 -1.36 3.88
N THR A 29 1.12 -0.99 4.98
CA THR A 29 -0.10 -0.17 4.97
C THR A 29 0.09 1.16 4.25
N CYS A 30 1.20 1.84 4.49
CA CYS A 30 1.45 3.16 3.92
C CYS A 30 1.59 3.13 2.39
N ALA A 31 2.07 2.03 1.79
CA ALA A 31 2.14 1.88 0.34
C ALA A 31 0.74 1.86 -0.29
N LEU A 32 -0.18 1.09 0.29
CA LEU A 32 -1.57 1.01 -0.18
C LEU A 32 -2.36 2.30 0.08
N LEU A 33 -2.14 2.97 1.22
CA LEU A 33 -2.76 4.26 1.51
C LEU A 33 -2.23 5.36 0.58
N ASN A 34 -0.95 5.32 0.20
CA ASN A 34 -0.38 6.25 -0.77
C ASN A 34 -1.01 6.10 -2.15
N LEU A 35 -1.31 4.87 -2.58
CA LEU A 35 -2.07 4.66 -3.82
C LEU A 35 -3.42 5.41 -3.78
N VAL A 36 -4.18 5.29 -2.67
CA VAL A 36 -5.47 5.99 -2.53
C VAL A 36 -5.30 7.52 -2.51
N ARG A 37 -4.15 8.02 -2.03
CA ARG A 37 -3.84 9.46 -1.96
C ARG A 37 -3.35 10.07 -3.27
N ILE A 38 -3.02 9.28 -4.29
CA ILE A 38 -2.49 9.78 -5.57
C ILE A 38 -3.28 10.99 -6.11
N PRO A 39 -4.64 10.98 -6.14
CA PRO A 39 -5.38 12.12 -6.66
C PRO A 39 -5.21 13.42 -5.85
N LEU A 40 -4.81 13.31 -4.58
CA LEU A 40 -4.59 14.46 -3.69
C LEU A 40 -3.19 15.08 -3.83
N ILE A 41 -2.31 14.48 -4.65
CA ILE A 41 -0.96 14.99 -4.88
C ILE A 41 -1.03 16.14 -5.90
N GLU A 42 -0.54 17.31 -5.52
CA GLU A 42 -0.60 18.51 -6.38
C GLU A 42 0.31 18.45 -7.62
N ARG A 43 1.34 17.59 -7.62
CA ARG A 43 2.32 17.48 -8.71
C ARG A 43 1.85 16.47 -9.76
N LYS A 44 1.34 16.95 -10.90
CA LYS A 44 0.80 16.12 -11.99
C LYS A 44 1.74 15.05 -12.52
N GLU A 45 3.01 15.39 -12.79
CA GLU A 45 3.98 14.43 -13.32
C GLU A 45 4.22 13.28 -12.34
N LEU A 46 4.37 13.59 -11.05
CA LEU A 46 4.53 12.58 -9.99
C LEU A 46 3.29 11.68 -9.89
N THR A 47 2.10 12.28 -9.96
CA THR A 47 0.82 11.58 -9.94
C THR A 47 0.71 10.59 -11.09
N LEU A 48 1.05 11.00 -12.30
CA LEU A 48 0.97 10.16 -13.49
C LEU A 48 1.95 8.98 -13.43
N ASN A 49 3.21 9.25 -13.07
CA ASN A 49 4.23 8.21 -12.94
C ASN A 49 3.87 7.18 -11.85
N MET A 50 3.39 7.64 -10.70
CA MET A 50 2.92 6.75 -9.64
C MET A 50 1.75 5.90 -10.10
N LEU A 51 0.76 6.50 -10.75
CA LEU A 51 -0.40 5.79 -11.25
C LEU A 51 -0.01 4.69 -12.26
N GLN A 52 0.85 5.01 -13.22
CA GLN A 52 1.36 4.03 -14.19
C GLN A 52 2.12 2.87 -13.53
N SER A 53 2.95 3.18 -12.52
CA SER A 53 3.67 2.15 -11.76
C SER A 53 2.72 1.19 -11.03
N TYR A 54 1.69 1.72 -10.38
CA TYR A 54 0.69 0.87 -9.72
C TYR A 54 -0.20 0.12 -10.72
N GLU A 55 -0.49 0.68 -11.88
CA GLU A 55 -1.21 -0.03 -12.95
C GLU A 55 -0.42 -1.20 -13.49
N PHE A 56 0.86 -0.97 -13.77
CA PHE A 56 1.76 -2.06 -14.18
C PHE A 56 1.76 -3.18 -13.14
N LEU A 57 1.99 -2.81 -11.86
CA LEU A 57 2.03 -3.80 -10.78
C LEU A 57 0.68 -4.55 -10.61
N LEU A 58 -0.44 -3.85 -10.72
CA LEU A 58 -1.75 -4.49 -10.69
C LEU A 58 -1.93 -5.50 -11.84
N ASN A 59 -1.49 -5.15 -13.05
CA ASN A 59 -1.54 -6.07 -14.20
C ASN A 59 -0.70 -7.33 -13.94
N GLU A 60 0.51 -7.19 -13.41
CA GLU A 60 1.36 -8.34 -13.04
C GLU A 60 0.70 -9.23 -11.99
N ILE A 61 0.04 -8.62 -10.99
CA ILE A 61 -0.74 -9.36 -9.98
C ILE A 61 -1.98 -10.04 -10.60
N GLU A 62 -2.69 -9.38 -11.50
CA GLU A 62 -3.88 -9.95 -12.16
C GLU A 62 -3.53 -11.12 -13.08
N MET A 63 -2.37 -11.06 -13.75
CA MET A 63 -1.84 -12.14 -14.60
C MET A 63 -1.23 -13.30 -13.78
N GLY A 64 -0.99 -13.10 -12.48
CA GLY A 64 -0.35 -14.10 -11.62
C GLY A 64 1.18 -14.13 -11.71
N HIS A 65 1.80 -13.18 -12.41
CA HIS A 65 3.27 -13.04 -12.50
C HIS A 65 3.89 -12.48 -11.21
N VAL A 66 3.08 -11.91 -10.33
CA VAL A 66 3.47 -11.46 -9.00
C VAL A 66 2.39 -11.86 -8.01
N GLN A 67 2.77 -12.54 -6.94
CA GLN A 67 1.86 -12.88 -5.86
C GLN A 67 1.79 -11.75 -4.82
N SER A 68 0.58 -11.36 -4.46
CA SER A 68 0.32 -10.23 -3.55
C SER A 68 -0.04 -10.74 -2.17
N ILE A 69 0.69 -10.28 -1.14
CA ILE A 69 0.53 -10.72 0.25
C ILE A 69 0.51 -9.52 1.18
N ALA A 70 -0.33 -9.58 2.21
CA ALA A 70 -0.36 -8.62 3.31
C ALA A 70 -0.67 -9.33 4.63
N SER A 71 -0.26 -8.75 5.76
CA SER A 71 -0.68 -9.25 7.07
C SER A 71 -2.09 -8.77 7.45
N GLU A 72 -2.75 -9.44 8.40
CA GLU A 72 -4.04 -8.98 8.95
C GLU A 72 -3.95 -7.58 9.57
N VAL A 73 -2.79 -7.19 10.10
CA VAL A 73 -2.57 -5.85 10.66
C VAL A 73 -2.60 -4.80 9.54
N VAL A 74 -1.98 -5.07 8.38
CA VAL A 74 -2.06 -4.19 7.20
C VAL A 74 -3.49 -4.01 6.75
N LEU A 75 -4.27 -5.09 6.65
CA LEU A 75 -5.69 -5.01 6.28
C LEU A 75 -6.51 -4.19 7.28
N SER A 76 -6.31 -4.45 8.58
CA SER A 76 -7.02 -3.74 9.65
C SER A 76 -6.70 -2.25 9.66
N GLU A 77 -5.42 -1.90 9.58
CA GLU A 77 -4.95 -0.51 9.57
C GLU A 77 -5.39 0.22 8.31
N PHE A 78 -5.27 -0.41 7.14
CA PHE A 78 -5.77 0.13 5.90
C PHE A 78 -7.27 0.43 5.98
N SER A 79 -8.07 -0.53 6.47
CA SER A 79 -9.52 -0.37 6.62
C SER A 79 -9.89 0.77 7.58
N HIS A 80 -9.08 0.99 8.63
CA HIS A 80 -9.29 2.08 9.58
C HIS A 80 -9.02 3.46 8.97
N HIS A 81 -8.03 3.57 8.08
CA HIS A 81 -7.59 4.86 7.54
C HIS A 81 -8.18 5.21 6.17
N VAL A 82 -8.56 4.22 5.36
CA VAL A 82 -8.99 4.44 3.98
C VAL A 82 -10.25 5.29 3.87
N ASP A 83 -11.20 5.13 4.79
CA ASP A 83 -12.46 5.90 4.76
C ASP A 83 -12.22 7.40 4.96
N ASN A 84 -11.24 7.77 5.79
CA ASN A 84 -10.86 9.18 5.94
C ASN A 84 -10.28 9.76 4.64
N ILE A 85 -9.43 9.01 3.93
CA ILE A 85 -8.87 9.45 2.64
C ILE A 85 -9.98 9.55 1.59
N ILE A 86 -10.89 8.58 1.53
CA ILE A 86 -12.05 8.62 0.62
C ILE A 86 -12.93 9.84 0.90
N ASN A 87 -13.16 10.18 2.17
CA ASN A 87 -13.89 11.39 2.54
C ASN A 87 -13.17 12.66 2.07
N GLN A 88 -11.83 12.70 2.17
CA GLN A 88 -11.04 13.81 1.61
C GLN A 88 -11.20 13.91 0.09
N LEU A 89 -11.17 12.79 -0.63
CA LEU A 89 -11.42 12.74 -2.08
C LEU A 89 -12.81 13.24 -2.43
N HIS A 90 -13.85 12.81 -1.73
CA HIS A 90 -15.23 13.27 -1.95
C HIS A 90 -15.40 14.77 -1.65
N ASN A 91 -14.77 15.27 -0.59
CA ASN A 91 -14.79 16.69 -0.27
C ASN A 91 -14.11 17.53 -1.37
N GLN A 92 -12.97 17.06 -1.88
CA GLN A 92 -12.28 17.71 -2.99
C GLN A 92 -13.11 17.64 -4.29
N GLU A 93 -13.73 16.49 -4.56
CA GLU A 93 -14.65 16.33 -5.68
C GLU A 93 -15.83 17.32 -5.61
N GLN A 94 -16.43 17.46 -4.44
CA GLN A 94 -17.55 18.40 -4.26
C GLN A 94 -17.11 19.85 -4.46
N ARG A 95 -15.96 20.26 -3.90
CA ARG A 95 -15.39 21.59 -4.14
C ARG A 95 -15.18 21.86 -5.63
N ILE A 96 -14.60 20.89 -6.35
CA ILE A 96 -14.40 20.99 -7.79
C ILE A 96 -15.73 21.17 -8.53
N LYS A 97 -16.76 20.39 -8.19
CA LYS A 97 -18.09 20.50 -8.80
C LYS A 97 -18.73 21.89 -8.56
N ASP A 98 -18.61 22.39 -7.34
CA ASP A 98 -19.18 23.69 -6.98
C ASP A 98 -18.43 24.85 -7.68
N GLU A 99 -17.11 24.76 -7.78
CA GLU A 99 -16.33 25.72 -8.55
C GLU A 99 -16.66 25.68 -10.06
N VAL A 100 -16.83 24.49 -10.66
CA VAL A 100 -17.25 24.37 -12.06
C VAL A 100 -18.61 25.02 -12.28
N LYS A 101 -19.58 24.75 -11.39
CA LYS A 101 -20.91 25.37 -11.48
C LYS A 101 -20.86 26.90 -11.38
N SER A 102 -20.06 27.45 -10.47
CA SER A 102 -19.92 28.92 -10.31
C SER A 102 -19.22 29.54 -11.51
N GLN A 103 -18.21 28.92 -12.07
CA GLN A 103 -17.47 29.42 -13.23
C GLN A 103 -18.26 29.32 -14.53
N THR A 104 -19.03 28.24 -14.75
CA THR A 104 -19.92 28.13 -15.92
C THR A 104 -21.03 29.19 -15.93
N ALA A 105 -21.41 29.74 -14.78
CA ALA A 105 -22.38 30.82 -14.70
C ALA A 105 -21.82 32.19 -15.12
N TYR A 106 -20.51 32.39 -15.14
CA TYR A 106 -19.86 33.69 -15.29
C TYR A 106 -19.01 33.90 -16.55
N MET A 107 -18.61 32.83 -17.28
CA MET A 107 -17.60 32.99 -18.35
C MET A 107 -17.86 32.18 -19.62
N ALA A 108 -17.62 32.82 -20.78
CA ALA A 108 -17.75 32.26 -22.14
C ALA A 108 -16.39 32.18 -22.87
N ASN A 109 -15.27 31.72 -22.25
CA ASN A 109 -13.95 31.79 -22.87
C ASN A 109 -13.06 30.53 -22.69
N ALA A 110 -12.05 30.37 -23.57
CA ALA A 110 -11.11 29.24 -23.69
C ALA A 110 -10.34 28.86 -22.40
N GLN A 111 -10.13 29.76 -21.45
CA GLN A 111 -9.54 29.47 -20.16
C GLN A 111 -10.40 28.51 -19.31
N GLN A 112 -11.71 28.50 -19.50
CA GLN A 112 -12.63 27.59 -18.82
C GLN A 112 -12.44 26.13 -19.27
N ALA A 113 -12.18 25.90 -20.55
CA ALA A 113 -11.98 24.53 -21.07
C ALA A 113 -10.81 23.83 -20.38
N ASN A 114 -9.73 24.55 -20.07
CA ASN A 114 -8.57 24.00 -19.37
C ASN A 114 -8.86 23.67 -17.90
N VAL A 115 -9.59 24.52 -17.18
CA VAL A 115 -9.95 24.29 -15.77
C VAL A 115 -10.93 23.12 -15.66
N ILE A 116 -11.91 23.04 -16.57
CA ILE A 116 -12.89 21.95 -16.64
C ILE A 116 -12.18 20.64 -16.96
N SER A 117 -11.24 20.63 -17.92
CA SER A 117 -10.46 19.46 -18.29
C SER A 117 -9.65 18.89 -17.10
N GLN A 118 -8.96 19.75 -16.34
CA GLN A 118 -8.22 19.35 -15.14
C GLN A 118 -9.10 18.74 -14.05
N LYS A 119 -10.34 19.22 -13.93
CA LYS A 119 -11.31 18.76 -12.94
C LYS A 119 -11.92 17.42 -13.30
N ILE A 120 -12.18 17.17 -14.59
CA ILE A 120 -12.59 15.85 -15.09
C ILE A 120 -11.48 14.83 -14.85
N GLU A 121 -10.23 15.18 -15.14
CA GLU A 121 -9.06 14.34 -14.90
C GLU A 121 -8.95 13.89 -13.44
N PHE A 122 -9.17 14.80 -12.46
CA PHE A 122 -9.17 14.44 -11.03
C PHE A 122 -10.24 13.38 -10.70
N LEU A 123 -11.45 13.52 -11.22
CA LEU A 123 -12.55 12.58 -10.96
C LEU A 123 -12.25 11.20 -11.56
N ASP A 124 -11.72 11.16 -12.77
CA ASP A 124 -11.33 9.93 -13.44
C ASP A 124 -10.21 9.20 -12.69
N VAL A 125 -9.17 9.93 -12.27
CA VAL A 125 -8.06 9.38 -11.48
C VAL A 125 -8.56 8.84 -10.14
N SER A 126 -9.43 9.57 -9.44
CA SER A 126 -9.98 9.13 -8.15
C SER A 126 -10.76 7.82 -8.27
N ASN A 127 -11.65 7.72 -9.27
CA ASN A 127 -12.40 6.49 -9.54
C ASN A 127 -11.50 5.33 -9.95
N LYS A 128 -10.48 5.59 -10.77
CA LYS A 128 -9.50 4.61 -11.22
C LYS A 128 -8.72 4.03 -10.04
N VAL A 129 -8.20 4.89 -9.18
CA VAL A 129 -7.43 4.49 -7.99
C VAL A 129 -8.26 3.64 -7.03
N ILE A 130 -9.51 4.03 -6.76
CA ILE A 130 -10.40 3.23 -5.89
C ILE A 130 -10.66 1.83 -6.49
N LYS A 131 -10.85 1.75 -7.81
CA LYS A 131 -11.00 0.44 -8.49
C LYS A 131 -9.72 -0.40 -8.40
N MET A 132 -8.55 0.21 -8.61
CA MET A 132 -7.26 -0.48 -8.53
C MET A 132 -7.02 -1.07 -7.14
N VAL A 133 -7.23 -0.29 -6.09
CA VAL A 133 -7.07 -0.75 -4.70
C VAL A 133 -8.00 -1.93 -4.40
N ARG A 134 -9.27 -1.87 -4.84
CA ARG A 134 -10.19 -3.01 -4.68
C ARG A 134 -9.68 -4.27 -5.36
N LYS A 135 -9.16 -4.15 -6.58
CA LYS A 135 -8.60 -5.28 -7.35
C LYS A 135 -7.36 -5.86 -6.68
N ILE A 136 -6.44 -5.00 -6.19
CA ILE A 136 -5.28 -5.45 -5.42
C ILE A 136 -5.74 -6.29 -4.22
N TRP A 137 -6.66 -5.78 -3.40
CA TRP A 137 -7.16 -6.52 -2.24
C TRP A 137 -7.87 -7.83 -2.59
N GLN A 138 -8.60 -7.89 -3.70
CA GLN A 138 -9.25 -9.12 -4.17
C GLN A 138 -8.23 -10.21 -4.53
N LYS A 139 -7.03 -9.83 -4.96
CA LYS A 139 -5.94 -10.74 -5.35
C LYS A 139 -4.93 -10.98 -4.24
N THR A 140 -5.00 -10.22 -3.14
CA THR A 140 -4.03 -10.29 -2.04
C THR A 140 -4.35 -11.44 -1.09
N TYR A 141 -3.37 -12.28 -0.82
CA TYR A 141 -3.41 -13.25 0.27
C TYR A 141 -3.21 -12.54 1.60
N ILE A 142 -4.09 -12.82 2.56
CA ILE A 142 -4.00 -12.24 3.90
C ILE A 142 -3.38 -13.26 4.86
N LEU A 143 -2.14 -13.01 5.24
CA LEU A 143 -1.43 -13.79 6.24
C LEU A 143 -2.08 -13.57 7.60
N ARG A 144 -2.65 -14.63 8.17
CA ARG A 144 -3.33 -14.60 9.46
C ARG A 144 -2.35 -14.36 10.59
N GLY A 145 -2.81 -13.56 11.55
CA GLY A 145 -2.04 -13.27 12.74
C GLY A 145 -1.74 -14.52 13.58
N GLN A 146 -0.56 -14.51 14.20
CA GLN A 146 -0.13 -15.54 15.13
C GLN A 146 0.34 -14.92 16.44
N LYS A 147 0.23 -15.70 17.54
CA LYS A 147 0.67 -15.24 18.86
C LYS A 147 2.17 -14.87 18.85
N SER A 148 2.99 -15.64 18.12
CA SER A 148 4.43 -15.37 17.96
C SER A 148 4.69 -14.01 17.32
N PHE A 149 3.89 -13.58 16.33
CA PHE A 149 4.04 -12.26 15.70
C PHE A 149 3.79 -11.16 16.72
N ALA A 150 2.69 -11.28 17.48
CA ALA A 150 2.34 -10.30 18.51
C ALA A 150 3.41 -10.21 19.60
N THR A 151 3.90 -11.36 20.10
CA THR A 151 4.93 -11.40 21.14
C THR A 151 6.25 -10.78 20.66
N ASN A 152 6.69 -11.11 19.43
CA ASN A 152 7.92 -10.57 18.89
C ASN A 152 7.79 -9.07 18.56
N ALA A 153 6.64 -8.63 18.07
CA ALA A 153 6.39 -7.22 17.82
C ALA A 153 6.38 -6.39 19.12
N ASP A 154 5.76 -6.92 20.18
CA ASP A 154 5.77 -6.29 21.51
C ASP A 154 7.19 -6.21 22.08
N TYR A 155 7.97 -7.28 21.98
CA TYR A 155 9.39 -7.29 22.39
C TYR A 155 10.19 -6.22 21.65
N ARG A 156 10.05 -6.14 20.31
CA ARG A 156 10.73 -5.13 19.47
C ARG A 156 10.36 -3.71 19.90
N THR A 157 9.07 -3.47 20.11
CA THR A 157 8.56 -2.14 20.49
C THR A 157 9.12 -1.70 21.86
N ARG A 158 9.09 -2.59 22.85
CA ARG A 158 9.59 -2.30 24.20
C ARG A 158 11.11 -2.07 24.26
N ASN A 159 11.85 -2.71 23.35
CA ASN A 159 13.30 -2.61 23.30
C ASN A 159 13.80 -1.66 22.21
N TYR A 160 12.90 -0.88 21.59
CA TYR A 160 13.23 0.10 20.54
C TYR A 160 14.02 -0.51 19.36
N ILE A 161 13.79 -1.79 19.08
CA ILE A 161 14.42 -2.49 17.96
C ILE A 161 13.75 -2.02 16.64
N THR A 162 14.54 -1.75 15.62
CA THR A 162 14.05 -1.37 14.29
C THR A 162 12.93 -2.33 13.80
N PRO A 163 11.78 -1.82 13.30
CA PRO A 163 11.49 -0.43 12.89
C PRO A 163 11.02 0.51 14.01
N SER A 164 10.87 0.07 15.24
CA SER A 164 10.34 0.87 16.38
C SER A 164 11.35 1.82 17.03
N ARG A 165 12.32 2.33 16.28
CA ARG A 165 13.37 3.21 16.82
C ARG A 165 12.81 4.47 17.47
N GLY A 166 12.93 4.55 18.80
CA GLY A 166 12.61 5.78 19.55
C GLY A 166 11.15 6.21 19.50
N LYS A 167 10.26 5.39 18.94
CA LYS A 167 8.80 5.60 18.93
C LYS A 167 8.08 4.27 19.16
N GLU A 168 6.90 4.34 19.75
CA GLU A 168 6.03 3.18 19.89
C GLU A 168 5.39 2.85 18.55
N SER A 169 6.01 1.97 17.75
CA SER A 169 5.51 1.50 16.47
C SER A 169 5.30 -0.01 16.49
N TYR A 170 4.36 -0.46 17.33
CA TYR A 170 3.96 -1.87 17.40
C TYR A 170 3.53 -2.43 16.04
N LYS A 171 2.79 -1.64 15.26
CA LYS A 171 2.27 -2.09 13.96
C LYS A 171 3.38 -2.32 12.94
N ASP A 172 4.33 -1.41 12.81
CA ASP A 172 5.47 -1.56 11.90
C ASP A 172 6.30 -2.78 12.31
N SER A 173 6.53 -2.97 13.62
CA SER A 173 7.19 -4.16 14.15
C SER A 173 6.42 -5.44 13.84
N TYR A 174 5.09 -5.43 13.95
CA TYR A 174 4.26 -6.58 13.61
C TYR A 174 4.30 -6.91 12.12
N ILE A 175 4.21 -5.90 11.26
CA ILE A 175 4.30 -6.04 9.81
C ILE A 175 5.65 -6.65 9.44
N TRP A 176 6.75 -6.14 10.02
CA TRP A 176 8.09 -6.66 9.79
C TRP A 176 8.25 -8.11 10.24
N VAL A 177 7.82 -8.44 11.47
CA VAL A 177 7.86 -9.82 11.99
C VAL A 177 7.06 -10.78 11.11
N SER A 178 5.90 -10.33 10.62
CA SER A 178 5.07 -11.13 9.71
C SER A 178 5.79 -11.39 8.38
N PHE A 179 6.48 -10.38 7.85
CA PHE A 179 7.28 -10.46 6.62
C PHE A 179 8.44 -11.44 6.78
N ILE A 180 9.27 -11.30 7.82
CA ILE A 180 10.40 -12.22 8.09
C ILE A 180 9.90 -13.65 8.32
N SER A 181 8.78 -13.81 9.02
CA SER A 181 8.20 -15.15 9.24
C SER A 181 7.70 -15.77 7.94
N LEU A 182 7.22 -14.98 7.00
CA LEU A 182 6.88 -15.43 5.64
C LEU A 182 8.15 -15.87 4.91
N LEU A 183 9.18 -15.03 4.85
CA LEU A 183 10.44 -15.35 4.16
C LEU A 183 11.04 -16.67 4.64
N ASN A 184 11.01 -16.94 5.94
CA ASN A 184 11.49 -18.20 6.51
C ASN A 184 10.67 -19.44 6.12
N LYS A 185 9.56 -19.28 5.38
CA LYS A 185 8.73 -20.36 4.83
C LYS A 185 8.85 -20.51 3.33
N LEU A 186 9.38 -19.50 2.66
CA LEU A 186 9.65 -19.52 1.24
C LEU A 186 10.94 -20.31 0.94
N GLN A 187 11.06 -20.79 -0.28
CA GLN A 187 12.30 -21.42 -0.74
C GLN A 187 13.38 -20.33 -0.96
N PRO A 188 14.67 -20.66 -0.81
CA PRO A 188 15.75 -19.67 -0.99
C PRO A 188 15.82 -19.03 -2.39
N THR A 189 15.21 -19.65 -3.38
CA THR A 189 15.14 -19.14 -4.78
C THR A 189 14.00 -18.18 -5.00
N GLU A 190 13.04 -18.09 -4.08
CA GLU A 190 11.86 -17.25 -4.23
C GLU A 190 12.20 -15.78 -3.91
N ILE A 191 11.85 -14.88 -4.82
CA ILE A 191 12.09 -13.45 -4.67
C ILE A 191 10.89 -12.81 -3.94
N CYS A 192 11.16 -12.09 -2.85
CA CYS A 192 10.13 -11.37 -2.13
C CYS A 192 10.48 -9.89 -1.95
N TYR A 193 9.57 -9.01 -2.38
CA TYR A 193 9.71 -7.56 -2.24
C TYR A 193 8.89 -7.06 -1.06
N PHE A 194 9.53 -6.37 -0.12
CA PHE A 194 8.83 -5.59 0.89
C PHE A 194 8.50 -4.21 0.34
N PHE A 195 7.20 -3.93 0.12
CA PHE A 195 6.76 -2.69 -0.51
C PHE A 195 6.20 -1.71 0.52
N THR A 196 6.99 -0.69 0.82
CA THR A 196 6.64 0.36 1.78
C THR A 196 6.79 1.75 1.15
N ALA A 197 5.98 2.69 1.62
CA ALA A 197 6.14 4.12 1.34
C ALA A 197 6.68 4.89 2.56
N ASN A 198 7.16 4.19 3.57
CA ASN A 198 7.76 4.75 4.78
C ASN A 198 9.24 4.33 4.92
N PRO A 199 10.15 4.86 4.10
CA PRO A 199 11.56 4.51 4.18
C PRO A 199 12.19 4.91 5.53
N ALA A 200 11.63 5.87 6.27
CA ALA A 200 12.17 6.31 7.54
C ALA A 200 12.25 5.20 8.61
N ASP A 201 11.37 4.21 8.54
CA ASP A 201 11.29 3.13 9.52
C ASP A 201 12.06 1.87 9.09
N PHE A 202 12.21 1.66 7.78
CA PHE A 202 12.77 0.42 7.24
C PHE A 202 14.10 0.59 6.50
N ALA A 203 14.43 1.78 5.99
CA ALA A 203 15.66 2.03 5.24
C ALA A 203 16.73 2.72 6.09
N VAL A 204 17.96 2.75 5.59
CA VAL A 204 19.10 3.44 6.21
C VAL A 204 18.79 4.94 6.36
N ASP A 205 18.21 5.53 5.32
CA ASP A 205 17.75 6.91 5.29
C ASP A 205 16.49 7.07 4.43
N LYS A 206 15.91 8.28 4.44
CA LYS A 206 14.65 8.59 3.70
C LYS A 206 14.80 8.63 2.17
N LYS A 207 16.02 8.58 1.66
CA LYS A 207 16.32 8.76 0.21
C LYS A 207 16.75 7.48 -0.46
N THR A 208 17.02 6.43 0.30
CA THR A 208 17.52 5.16 -0.20
C THR A 208 16.48 4.06 -0.13
N THR A 209 16.66 3.04 -0.97
CA THR A 209 15.94 1.78 -0.89
C THR A 209 16.74 0.70 -0.13
N THR A 210 17.91 1.09 0.39
CA THR A 210 18.77 0.17 1.16
C THR A 210 18.15 -0.11 2.51
N LEU A 211 17.92 -1.39 2.78
CA LEU A 211 17.37 -1.85 4.06
C LEU A 211 18.28 -1.46 5.23
N HIS A 212 17.67 -1.09 6.36
CA HIS A 212 18.43 -0.79 7.56
C HIS A 212 19.29 -1.99 8.01
N PRO A 213 20.56 -1.79 8.42
CA PRO A 213 21.47 -2.88 8.78
C PRO A 213 20.89 -3.88 9.80
N ASP A 214 20.21 -3.40 10.85
CA ASP A 214 19.57 -4.27 11.85
C ASP A 214 18.54 -5.19 11.20
N LEU A 215 17.74 -4.68 10.25
CA LEU A 215 16.74 -5.47 9.54
C LEU A 215 17.39 -6.43 8.51
N ALA A 216 18.48 -5.98 7.89
CA ALA A 216 19.23 -6.79 6.93
C ALA A 216 19.83 -8.05 7.57
N THR A 217 20.23 -7.97 8.86
CA THR A 217 20.77 -9.16 9.59
C THR A 217 19.70 -10.22 9.87
N GLU A 218 18.42 -9.88 9.77
CA GLU A 218 17.29 -10.79 10.01
C GLU A 218 16.81 -11.51 8.74
N MET A 219 17.33 -11.09 7.58
CA MET A 219 16.97 -11.72 6.30
C MET A 219 17.53 -13.16 6.27
N PRO A 220 16.74 -14.13 5.80
CA PRO A 220 17.26 -15.48 5.60
C PRO A 220 18.43 -15.49 4.61
N ALA A 221 19.39 -16.38 4.83
CA ALA A 221 20.58 -16.54 4.01
C ALA A 221 20.26 -17.14 2.64
#